data_10af69d658f96088024e23d226f32ace
#
_entry.id   10af69d658f96088024e23d226f32ace
#
_cell.length_a   1.000
_cell.length_b   1.000
_cell.length_c   1.000
_cell.angle_alpha   90.00
_cell.angle_beta   90.00
_cell.angle_gamma   90.00
#
_symmetry.space_group_name_H-M   'P 1'
#
loop_
_entity.id
_entity.type
_entity.pdbx_description
1 polymer ?
#
loop_
_entity_poly.entity_id
_entity_poly.type
_entity_poly.pdbx_seq_one_letter_code
_entity_poly.pdbx_strand_id
1 'polypeptide(L)'
;SGRSVASYDITEAVRRAGEGLLTRVGGHIQACGFSFVDDSFAPLLAERLRVDADERLSSENLLPELLIDSELLFSDLSFQLIETVNCFQPFGIGNPEPLFLTRRLSVFDVSTVGNGGKHLRLTLKSPEGFFQKFIGFGMGDRRVELEKGVLIDVVYNIGANEWNGRKEIQCKLVDFQ
;
A
#
# COMPACT_ATOMS: atom_id res chain seq x y z
N SER A 1 -12.35 -17.74 3.29
CA SER A 1 -12.84 -16.56 2.54
C SER A 1 -11.87 -16.19 1.45
N GLY A 2 -12.41 -15.66 0.33
CA GLY A 2 -11.64 -15.17 -0.82
C GLY A 2 -11.83 -13.67 -1.05
N ARG A 3 -10.80 -13.04 -1.62
CA ARG A 3 -10.81 -11.69 -2.15
C ARG A 3 -10.15 -11.70 -3.52
N SER A 4 -10.58 -10.81 -4.42
CA SER A 4 -9.97 -10.71 -5.75
C SER A 4 -9.89 -9.27 -6.24
N VAL A 5 -9.19 -9.11 -7.36
CA VAL A 5 -9.18 -7.88 -8.17
C VAL A 5 -10.54 -7.69 -8.88
N ALA A 6 -10.81 -6.48 -9.34
CA ALA A 6 -12.11 -6.12 -9.92
C ALA A 6 -12.45 -6.94 -11.18
N SER A 7 -11.44 -7.31 -11.97
CA SER A 7 -11.56 -8.07 -13.22
C SER A 7 -11.77 -9.59 -13.04
N TYR A 8 -11.75 -10.09 -11.80
CA TYR A 8 -11.86 -11.54 -11.52
C TYR A 8 -12.99 -11.84 -10.53
N ASP A 9 -14.06 -12.49 -11.01
CA ASP A 9 -15.16 -12.93 -10.16
C ASP A 9 -14.74 -14.13 -9.30
N ILE A 10 -14.31 -13.83 -8.05
CA ILE A 10 -13.84 -14.86 -7.11
C ILE A 10 -14.97 -15.80 -6.70
N THR A 11 -16.22 -15.36 -6.68
CA THR A 11 -17.35 -16.19 -6.29
C THR A 11 -17.61 -17.29 -7.31
N GLU A 12 -17.63 -16.94 -8.59
CA GLU A 12 -17.77 -17.91 -9.67
C GLU A 12 -16.54 -18.80 -9.83
N ALA A 13 -15.35 -18.24 -9.65
CA ALA A 13 -14.10 -19.01 -9.65
C ALA A 13 -14.10 -20.09 -8.56
N VAL A 14 -14.48 -19.71 -7.32
CA VAL A 14 -14.55 -20.65 -6.20
C VAL A 14 -15.64 -21.72 -6.44
N ARG A 15 -16.77 -21.38 -7.07
CA ARG A 15 -17.80 -22.38 -7.44
C ARG A 15 -17.24 -23.41 -8.42
N ARG A 16 -16.59 -22.95 -9.50
CA ARG A 16 -16.00 -23.85 -10.51
C ARG A 16 -14.87 -24.72 -9.92
N ALA A 17 -13.88 -24.07 -9.30
CA ALA A 17 -12.73 -24.76 -8.76
C ALA A 17 -13.07 -25.68 -7.58
N GLY A 18 -14.09 -25.32 -6.82
CA GLY A 18 -14.51 -26.01 -5.60
C GLY A 18 -15.55 -27.10 -5.81
N GLU A 19 -15.89 -27.45 -7.05
CA GLU A 19 -16.83 -28.52 -7.33
C GLU A 19 -16.38 -29.83 -6.68
N GLY A 20 -17.27 -30.41 -5.86
CA GLY A 20 -16.98 -31.62 -5.07
C GLY A 20 -16.12 -31.41 -3.83
N LEU A 21 -15.59 -30.20 -3.60
CA LEU A 21 -14.72 -29.89 -2.46
C LEU A 21 -15.42 -29.05 -1.39
N LEU A 22 -16.49 -28.33 -1.76
CA LEU A 22 -17.14 -27.33 -0.93
C LEU A 22 -18.59 -27.69 -0.63
N THR A 23 -19.06 -27.38 0.59
CA THR A 23 -20.45 -27.53 1.01
C THR A 23 -21.26 -26.27 0.76
N ARG A 24 -20.63 -25.09 0.81
CA ARG A 24 -21.28 -23.79 0.62
C ARG A 24 -20.32 -22.83 -0.07
N VAL A 25 -20.84 -22.01 -0.98
CA VAL A 25 -20.17 -20.87 -1.58
C VAL A 25 -21.17 -19.73 -1.71
N GLY A 26 -20.80 -18.54 -1.27
CA GLY A 26 -21.62 -17.34 -1.41
C GLY A 26 -20.79 -16.08 -1.32
N GLY A 27 -21.25 -15.03 -2.00
CA GLY A 27 -20.54 -13.75 -2.02
C GLY A 27 -20.90 -12.91 -3.24
N HIS A 28 -20.01 -11.99 -3.54
CA HIS A 28 -20.06 -11.06 -4.67
C HIS A 28 -18.81 -11.20 -5.52
N ILE A 29 -18.69 -10.44 -6.62
CA ILE A 29 -17.58 -10.51 -7.57
C ILE A 29 -16.21 -10.47 -6.87
N GLN A 30 -16.00 -9.52 -5.95
CA GLN A 30 -14.70 -9.29 -5.33
C GLN A 30 -14.50 -9.98 -3.98
N ALA A 31 -15.51 -10.62 -3.44
CA ALA A 31 -15.43 -11.21 -2.10
C ALA A 31 -16.39 -12.38 -1.92
N CYS A 32 -15.90 -13.53 -1.50
CA CYS A 32 -16.71 -14.69 -1.21
C CYS A 32 -16.35 -15.36 0.11
N GLY A 33 -17.35 -16.10 0.65
CA GLY A 33 -17.18 -17.06 1.73
C GLY A 33 -17.46 -18.46 1.22
N PHE A 34 -16.80 -19.47 1.77
CA PHE A 34 -17.03 -20.87 1.43
C PHE A 34 -16.69 -21.78 2.60
N SER A 35 -17.21 -23.00 2.56
CA SER A 35 -16.92 -24.03 3.56
C SER A 35 -16.52 -25.31 2.84
N PHE A 36 -15.48 -25.97 3.33
CA PHE A 36 -15.04 -27.27 2.81
C PHE A 36 -15.94 -28.41 3.27
N VAL A 37 -15.99 -29.48 2.47
CA VAL A 37 -16.46 -30.80 2.91
C VAL A 37 -15.46 -31.40 3.90
N ASP A 38 -14.15 -31.24 3.59
CA ASP A 38 -13.02 -31.63 4.42
C ASP A 38 -11.90 -30.62 4.23
N ASP A 39 -11.30 -30.13 5.31
CA ASP A 39 -10.25 -29.10 5.27
C ASP A 39 -8.98 -29.55 4.53
N SER A 40 -8.77 -30.86 4.38
CA SER A 40 -7.66 -31.41 3.58
C SER A 40 -7.73 -31.03 2.10
N PHE A 41 -8.88 -30.58 1.61
CA PHE A 41 -9.08 -30.12 0.23
C PHE A 41 -8.53 -28.70 -0.04
N ALA A 42 -8.10 -27.98 0.99
CA ALA A 42 -7.61 -26.59 0.82
C ALA A 42 -6.47 -26.48 -0.19
N PRO A 43 -5.44 -27.35 -0.21
CA PRO A 43 -4.37 -27.27 -1.21
C PRO A 43 -4.88 -27.52 -2.64
N LEU A 44 -5.84 -28.45 -2.81
CA LEU A 44 -6.40 -28.76 -4.12
C LEU A 44 -7.26 -27.61 -4.67
N LEU A 45 -8.04 -26.96 -3.81
CA LEU A 45 -8.78 -25.76 -4.18
C LEU A 45 -7.83 -24.62 -4.58
N ALA A 46 -6.77 -24.42 -3.83
CA ALA A 46 -5.76 -23.38 -4.13
C ALA A 46 -5.12 -23.60 -5.50
N GLU A 47 -4.74 -24.83 -5.83
CA GLU A 47 -4.16 -25.17 -7.14
C GLU A 47 -5.15 -24.97 -8.28
N ARG A 48 -6.41 -25.42 -8.12
CA ARG A 48 -7.44 -25.21 -9.15
C ARG A 48 -7.76 -23.72 -9.37
N LEU A 49 -7.79 -22.93 -8.29
CA LEU A 49 -7.97 -21.47 -8.39
C LEU A 49 -6.78 -20.79 -9.07
N ARG A 50 -5.55 -21.25 -8.81
CA ARG A 50 -4.36 -20.73 -9.50
C ARG A 50 -4.45 -20.96 -11.01
N VAL A 51 -4.82 -22.14 -11.44
CA VAL A 51 -4.98 -22.46 -12.86
C VAL A 51 -6.10 -21.61 -13.49
N ASP A 52 -7.28 -21.52 -12.84
CA ASP A 52 -8.41 -20.70 -13.36
C ASP A 52 -8.03 -19.19 -13.42
N ALA A 53 -7.24 -18.70 -12.47
CA ALA A 53 -6.77 -17.33 -12.46
C ALA A 53 -5.74 -17.08 -13.56
N ASP A 54 -4.75 -17.96 -13.74
CA ASP A 54 -3.72 -17.86 -14.79
C ASP A 54 -4.36 -17.79 -16.18
N GLU A 55 -5.40 -18.60 -16.43
CA GLU A 55 -6.12 -18.61 -17.70
C GLU A 55 -6.92 -17.32 -17.95
N ARG A 56 -7.56 -16.79 -16.92
CA ARG A 56 -8.49 -15.64 -17.05
C ARG A 56 -7.83 -14.28 -16.92
N LEU A 57 -6.74 -14.21 -16.20
CA LEU A 57 -5.99 -12.97 -15.94
C LEU A 57 -4.73 -12.85 -16.79
N SER A 58 -4.47 -13.77 -17.70
CA SER A 58 -3.26 -13.81 -18.54
C SER A 58 -3.06 -12.55 -19.40
N SER A 59 -4.14 -11.84 -19.74
CA SER A 59 -4.12 -10.58 -20.51
C SER A 59 -4.20 -9.32 -19.63
N GLU A 60 -4.40 -9.48 -18.33
CA GLU A 60 -4.60 -8.36 -17.41
C GLU A 60 -3.26 -7.84 -16.86
N ASN A 61 -3.14 -6.53 -16.76
CA ASN A 61 -2.04 -5.93 -16.02
C ASN A 61 -2.38 -5.96 -14.53
N LEU A 62 -1.75 -6.87 -13.79
CA LEU A 62 -1.95 -7.05 -12.35
C LEU A 62 -0.95 -6.24 -11.50
N LEU A 63 -0.22 -5.31 -12.10
CA LEU A 63 0.67 -4.45 -11.33
C LEU A 63 -0.16 -3.55 -10.40
N PRO A 64 0.19 -3.48 -9.12
CA PRO A 64 -0.46 -2.53 -8.22
C PRO A 64 -0.29 -1.10 -8.71
N GLU A 65 -1.39 -0.35 -8.74
CA GLU A 65 -1.39 1.06 -9.11
C GLU A 65 -1.65 1.92 -7.87
N LEU A 66 -0.91 3.02 -7.73
CA LEU A 66 -1.17 4.06 -6.75
C LEU A 66 -1.79 5.26 -7.47
N LEU A 67 -3.01 5.61 -7.06
CA LEU A 67 -3.66 6.84 -7.53
C LEU A 67 -3.10 8.01 -6.71
N ILE A 68 -2.36 8.88 -7.38
CA ILE A 68 -1.75 10.05 -6.77
C ILE A 68 -2.68 11.24 -6.92
N ASP A 69 -3.06 11.87 -5.82
CA ASP A 69 -4.00 12.99 -5.81
C ASP A 69 -3.32 14.30 -6.22
N SER A 70 -2.07 14.51 -5.82
CA SER A 70 -1.32 15.72 -6.19
C SER A 70 0.19 15.52 -6.09
N GLU A 71 0.92 16.28 -6.90
CA GLU A 71 2.36 16.46 -6.75
C GLU A 71 2.64 17.67 -5.85
N LEU A 72 3.56 17.53 -4.89
CA LEU A 72 3.94 18.56 -3.93
C LEU A 72 5.45 18.82 -3.96
N LEU A 73 5.83 20.06 -3.72
CA LEU A 73 7.21 20.43 -3.35
C LEU A 73 7.35 20.40 -1.81
N PHE A 74 8.58 20.28 -1.29
CA PHE A 74 8.78 20.36 0.17
C PHE A 74 8.41 21.73 0.75
N SER A 75 8.46 22.79 -0.06
CA SER A 75 7.97 24.13 0.30
C SER A 75 6.48 24.20 0.58
N ASP A 76 5.70 23.27 0.01
CA ASP A 76 4.24 23.23 0.17
C ASP A 76 3.82 22.54 1.46
N LEU A 77 4.73 21.77 2.07
CA LEU A 77 4.49 21.04 3.30
C LEU A 77 4.31 22.04 4.46
N SER A 78 3.10 22.14 4.96
CA SER A 78 2.73 23.04 6.03
C SER A 78 1.64 22.45 6.92
N PHE A 79 1.49 22.98 8.12
CA PHE A 79 0.36 22.61 9.00
C PHE A 79 -0.98 23.02 8.39
N GLN A 80 -1.02 24.13 7.63
CA GLN A 80 -2.22 24.57 6.92
C GLN A 80 -2.65 23.52 5.86
N LEU A 81 -1.71 22.93 5.11
CA LEU A 81 -2.01 21.85 4.18
C LEU A 81 -2.58 20.64 4.93
N ILE A 82 -1.99 20.26 6.07
CA ILE A 82 -2.50 19.15 6.90
C ILE A 82 -3.93 19.44 7.39
N GLU A 83 -4.21 20.66 7.84
CA GLU A 83 -5.57 21.06 8.25
C GLU A 83 -6.55 20.96 7.07
N THR A 84 -6.15 21.39 5.86
CA THR A 84 -6.96 21.26 4.65
C THR A 84 -7.25 19.80 4.34
N VAL A 85 -6.24 18.93 4.39
CA VAL A 85 -6.40 17.48 4.17
C VAL A 85 -7.35 16.88 5.22
N ASN A 86 -7.23 17.28 6.47
CA ASN A 86 -8.09 16.81 7.55
C ASN A 86 -9.56 17.19 7.37
N CYS A 87 -9.89 18.26 6.62
CA CYS A 87 -11.28 18.60 6.29
C CYS A 87 -11.99 17.53 5.42
N PHE A 88 -11.24 16.66 4.75
CA PHE A 88 -11.79 15.55 3.96
C PHE A 88 -12.11 14.30 4.80
N GLN A 89 -11.77 14.28 6.07
CA GLN A 89 -12.07 13.16 6.97
C GLN A 89 -13.58 12.98 7.19
N PRO A 90 -14.06 11.74 7.50
CA PRO A 90 -13.27 10.53 7.81
C PRO A 90 -12.78 9.80 6.54
N PHE A 91 -11.54 9.33 6.58
CA PHE A 91 -11.00 8.49 5.52
C PHE A 91 -11.40 7.02 5.69
N GLY A 92 -11.55 6.31 4.58
CA GLY A 92 -11.92 4.90 4.55
C GLY A 92 -12.26 4.41 3.15
N ILE A 93 -13.07 3.35 3.06
CA ILE A 93 -13.54 2.80 1.78
C ILE A 93 -14.36 3.86 1.04
N GLY A 94 -13.96 4.19 -0.20
CA GLY A 94 -14.62 5.21 -1.02
C GLY A 94 -14.15 6.67 -0.77
N ASN A 95 -13.33 6.88 0.28
CA ASN A 95 -12.68 8.16 0.57
C ASN A 95 -11.29 7.88 1.16
N PRO A 96 -10.32 7.45 0.35
CA PRO A 96 -8.97 7.13 0.84
C PRO A 96 -8.22 8.38 1.33
N GLU A 97 -7.25 8.18 2.22
CA GLU A 97 -6.33 9.24 2.63
C GLU A 97 -5.53 9.71 1.41
N PRO A 98 -5.47 11.02 1.10
CA PRO A 98 -4.80 11.52 -0.08
C PRO A 98 -3.33 11.10 -0.17
N LEU A 99 -2.91 10.71 -1.38
CA LEU A 99 -1.53 10.36 -1.72
C LEU A 99 -0.86 11.50 -2.46
N PHE A 100 0.30 11.89 -1.97
CA PHE A 100 1.13 12.93 -2.56
C PHE A 100 2.40 12.33 -3.16
N LEU A 101 2.85 12.92 -4.26
CA LEU A 101 4.11 12.59 -4.92
C LEU A 101 5.08 13.77 -4.80
N THR A 102 6.33 13.49 -4.45
CA THR A 102 7.45 14.44 -4.66
C THR A 102 8.56 13.73 -5.40
N ARG A 103 9.07 14.40 -6.44
CA ARG A 103 10.06 13.82 -7.34
C ARG A 103 11.48 14.28 -7.06
N ARG A 104 12.44 13.44 -7.48
CA ARG A 104 13.88 13.77 -7.54
C ARG A 104 14.47 14.22 -6.22
N LEU A 105 14.09 13.55 -5.15
CA LEU A 105 14.63 13.79 -3.82
C LEU A 105 15.91 13.00 -3.60
N SER A 106 16.95 13.66 -3.09
CA SER A 106 18.20 12.98 -2.74
C SER A 106 18.09 12.33 -1.36
N VAL A 107 18.47 11.07 -1.25
CA VAL A 107 18.58 10.36 0.02
C VAL A 107 19.74 10.95 0.83
N PHE A 108 19.43 11.72 1.87
CA PHE A 108 20.41 12.29 2.77
C PHE A 108 20.80 11.32 3.88
N ASP A 109 19.82 10.67 4.48
CA ASP A 109 20.03 9.65 5.50
C ASP A 109 18.97 8.56 5.42
N VAL A 110 19.37 7.32 5.72
CA VAL A 110 18.52 6.15 5.70
C VAL A 110 18.87 5.20 6.83
N SER A 111 17.88 4.80 7.60
CA SER A 111 18.01 3.87 8.73
C SER A 111 16.74 3.05 8.89
N THR A 112 16.85 1.96 9.64
CA THR A 112 15.68 1.20 10.09
C THR A 112 15.40 1.49 11.55
N VAL A 113 14.11 1.44 11.93
CA VAL A 113 13.64 1.68 13.30
C VAL A 113 12.57 0.66 13.69
N GLY A 114 12.25 0.62 14.98
CA GLY A 114 11.32 -0.35 15.54
C GLY A 114 11.99 -1.68 15.89
N ASN A 115 11.24 -2.58 16.54
CA ASN A 115 11.75 -3.88 16.95
C ASN A 115 12.14 -4.70 15.71
N GLY A 116 13.39 -5.17 15.65
CA GLY A 116 13.93 -5.90 14.50
C GLY A 116 14.11 -5.09 13.22
N GLY A 117 14.12 -3.73 13.29
CA GLY A 117 14.31 -2.90 12.09
C GLY A 117 13.13 -2.89 11.12
N LYS A 118 11.92 -3.11 11.61
CA LYS A 118 10.68 -3.31 10.84
C LYS A 118 10.29 -2.13 9.94
N HIS A 119 10.69 -0.91 10.31
CA HIS A 119 10.26 0.30 9.64
C HIS A 119 11.44 1.03 9.02
N LEU A 120 11.22 1.63 7.87
CA LEU A 120 12.21 2.45 7.17
C LEU A 120 12.07 3.90 7.61
N ARG A 121 13.19 4.54 7.98
CA ARG A 121 13.25 5.97 8.27
C ARG A 121 14.20 6.64 7.28
N LEU A 122 13.69 7.63 6.56
CA LEU A 122 14.44 8.41 5.59
C LEU A 122 14.51 9.86 6.01
N THR A 123 15.63 10.52 5.71
CA THR A 123 15.71 11.96 5.57
C THR A 123 16.05 12.25 4.12
N LEU A 124 15.17 12.96 3.45
CA LEU A 124 15.32 13.31 2.04
C LEU A 124 15.59 14.81 1.90
N LYS A 125 16.35 15.17 0.88
CA LYS A 125 16.69 16.55 0.55
C LYS A 125 16.12 16.91 -0.82
N SER A 126 15.38 18.00 -0.90
CA SER A 126 14.90 18.54 -2.17
C SER A 126 16.01 19.28 -2.95
N PRO A 127 15.84 19.50 -4.28
CA PRO A 127 16.76 20.30 -5.07
C PRO A 127 16.98 21.71 -4.51
N GLU A 128 15.97 22.31 -3.89
CA GLU A 128 15.99 23.65 -3.28
C GLU A 128 16.73 23.66 -1.92
N GLY A 129 17.10 22.47 -1.40
CA GLY A 129 17.86 22.35 -0.17
C GLY A 129 17.03 22.11 1.10
N PHE A 130 15.71 21.94 1.00
CA PHE A 130 14.87 21.59 2.12
C PHE A 130 15.03 20.12 2.52
N PHE A 131 14.88 19.83 3.80
CA PHE A 131 14.95 18.48 4.35
C PHE A 131 13.63 18.07 4.93
N GLN A 132 13.20 16.82 4.65
CA GLN A 132 12.00 16.24 5.24
C GLN A 132 12.26 14.79 5.68
N LYS A 133 11.68 14.44 6.84
CA LYS A 133 11.73 13.08 7.38
C LYS A 133 10.52 12.27 6.93
N PHE A 134 10.77 11.02 6.57
CA PHE A 134 9.74 10.05 6.18
C PHE A 134 9.83 8.81 7.05
N ILE A 135 8.68 8.19 7.29
CA ILE A 135 8.56 6.89 7.96
C ILE A 135 7.79 5.92 7.06
N GLY A 136 8.43 4.81 6.64
CA GLY A 136 7.82 3.71 5.91
C GLY A 136 7.53 2.55 6.86
N PHE A 137 6.28 2.41 7.29
CA PHE A 137 5.89 1.32 8.18
C PHE A 137 5.92 -0.02 7.45
N GLY A 138 6.60 -1.01 8.05
CA GLY A 138 6.76 -2.34 7.45
C GLY A 138 7.75 -2.41 6.28
N MET A 139 8.45 -1.32 5.95
CA MET A 139 9.34 -1.21 4.80
C MET A 139 10.83 -1.38 5.16
N GLY A 140 11.14 -1.93 6.33
CA GLY A 140 12.53 -2.06 6.80
C GLY A 140 13.42 -2.86 5.83
N ASP A 141 12.87 -3.90 5.21
CA ASP A 141 13.60 -4.77 4.27
C ASP A 141 14.02 -4.01 2.99
N ARG A 142 13.28 -2.97 2.60
CA ARG A 142 13.60 -2.12 1.45
C ARG A 142 14.77 -1.16 1.69
N ARG A 143 15.34 -1.15 2.91
CA ARG A 143 16.55 -0.37 3.23
C ARG A 143 17.69 -0.63 2.25
N VAL A 144 17.80 -1.86 1.74
CA VAL A 144 18.88 -2.29 0.83
C VAL A 144 18.78 -1.67 -0.56
N GLU A 145 17.61 -1.15 -0.95
CA GLU A 145 17.37 -0.47 -2.23
C GLU A 145 17.90 0.97 -2.25
N LEU A 146 18.31 1.50 -1.09
CA LEU A 146 18.61 2.93 -0.90
C LEU A 146 20.05 3.16 -0.46
N GLU A 147 20.72 4.05 -1.18
CA GLU A 147 22.04 4.57 -0.84
C GLU A 147 22.00 6.11 -0.72
N LYS A 148 22.90 6.67 0.11
CA LYS A 148 23.00 8.13 0.25
C LYS A 148 23.40 8.78 -1.08
N GLY A 149 22.69 9.86 -1.43
CA GLY A 149 22.89 10.61 -2.66
C GLY A 149 22.08 10.13 -3.85
N VAL A 150 21.47 8.95 -3.79
CA VAL A 150 20.56 8.47 -4.83
C VAL A 150 19.33 9.38 -4.91
N LEU A 151 18.86 9.65 -6.12
CA LEU A 151 17.63 10.39 -6.37
C LEU A 151 16.47 9.42 -6.47
N ILE A 152 15.41 9.68 -5.72
CA ILE A 152 14.18 8.89 -5.71
C ILE A 152 12.94 9.78 -5.84
N ASP A 153 11.89 9.22 -6.37
CA ASP A 153 10.53 9.74 -6.29
C ASP A 153 9.82 9.06 -5.12
N VAL A 154 9.02 9.80 -4.35
CA VAL A 154 8.33 9.24 -3.18
C VAL A 154 6.85 9.51 -3.21
N VAL A 155 6.07 8.51 -2.84
CA VAL A 155 4.62 8.61 -2.62
C VAL A 155 4.35 8.49 -1.13
N TYR A 156 3.55 9.40 -0.59
CA TYR A 156 3.34 9.50 0.86
C TYR A 156 2.01 10.16 1.23
N ASN A 157 1.56 9.91 2.46
CA ASN A 157 0.53 10.70 3.13
C ASN A 157 1.20 11.71 4.07
N ILE A 158 0.49 12.79 4.39
CA ILE A 158 0.95 13.81 5.34
C ILE A 158 0.07 13.82 6.59
N GLY A 159 0.69 14.08 7.72
CA GLY A 159 -0.02 14.23 8.99
C GLY A 159 0.80 15.04 9.99
N ALA A 160 0.20 15.36 11.12
CA ALA A 160 0.89 15.93 12.25
C ALA A 160 1.21 14.85 13.28
N ASN A 161 2.44 14.82 13.75
CA ASN A 161 2.84 14.03 14.91
C ASN A 161 3.11 14.98 16.09
N GLU A 162 2.54 14.69 17.25
CA GLU A 162 2.79 15.45 18.46
C GLU A 162 3.51 14.57 19.48
N TRP A 163 4.70 14.98 19.86
CA TRP A 163 5.52 14.29 20.85
C TRP A 163 6.14 15.31 21.82
N ASN A 164 5.94 15.09 23.11
CA ASN A 164 6.43 15.99 24.18
C ASN A 164 6.06 17.46 23.93
N GLY A 165 4.83 17.74 23.47
CA GLY A 165 4.34 19.10 23.21
C GLY A 165 4.91 19.76 21.94
N ARG A 166 5.70 19.05 21.15
CA ARG A 166 6.18 19.52 19.85
C ARG A 166 5.37 18.88 18.72
N LYS A 167 4.83 19.72 17.85
CA LYS A 167 4.17 19.28 16.62
C LYS A 167 5.17 19.28 15.47
N GLU A 168 5.27 18.17 14.76
CA GLU A 168 6.10 18.03 13.57
C GLU A 168 5.24 17.49 12.42
N ILE A 169 5.56 17.94 11.19
CA ILE A 169 4.97 17.35 9.98
C ILE A 169 5.54 15.95 9.82
N GLN A 170 4.68 14.96 9.75
CA GLN A 170 5.04 13.56 9.52
C GLN A 170 4.62 13.16 8.10
N CYS A 171 5.59 12.73 7.30
CA CYS A 171 5.35 12.10 6.00
C CYS A 171 5.42 10.59 6.18
N LYS A 172 4.27 9.91 5.96
CA LYS A 172 4.18 8.45 5.99
C LYS A 172 4.44 7.94 4.57
N LEU A 173 5.60 7.33 4.36
CA LEU A 173 6.00 6.77 3.08
C LEU A 173 5.08 5.60 2.72
N VAL A 174 4.55 5.62 1.51
CA VAL A 174 3.73 4.55 0.93
C VAL A 174 4.54 3.75 -0.08
N ASP A 175 5.31 4.46 -0.94
CA ASP A 175 6.20 3.82 -1.91
C ASP A 175 7.31 4.79 -2.35
N PHE A 176 8.34 4.23 -3.01
CA PHE A 176 9.42 4.98 -3.67
C PHE A 176 9.98 4.22 -4.86
N GLN A 177 10.54 4.91 -5.81
CA GLN A 177 11.26 4.36 -6.96
C GLN A 177 12.45 5.22 -7.37
#